data_47b7ccd41d728c687852b653dcfd84d3
#
_entry.id   47b7ccd41d728c687852b653dcfd84d3
#
_cell.length_a   1.000
_cell.length_b   1.000
_cell.length_c   1.000
_cell.angle_alpha   90.00
_cell.angle_beta   90.00
_cell.angle_gamma   90.00
#
_symmetry.space_group_name_H-M   'P 1'
#
loop_
_entity.id
_entity.type
_entity.pdbx_description
1 polymer ?
#
loop_
_entity_poly.entity_id
_entity_poly.type
_entity_poly.pdbx_seq_one_letter_code
_entity_poly.pdbx_strand_id
1 'polypeptide(L)'
;KYTDANDNGKWDDFREPEEFSAYIQNTFEVPWMVINYGVRIDMVDYNSQVWSDTLGKFSPGRPWFYSDLNDNDVWDRGIEEASDIAGLARQKIMLKNSNWSYKISPRVGFSHVITDKSTFTFNYGLYFQNPIYQNVYLNTNSLEDPEELFEEGEGAVGNATMNAQRTQQYGASFNVQVGENWAYSVGAWVRDMDQLTRYTFERSGVYQYQVASNGDYGSAKGLDLTLEFRWAFFGSQLQYTYSVAKTNSEYAWASISGQYVDAPSQENLAYYDRPHDLTYYLYTFLPGGIQAGLTAFYQSGYPYTPIIFRGKDPAEDARHPNSKRGPAYKNVNLSFSKYFQMMDHKFSLGLNFFNLLDIRNAWDIYALTGKPDDPGTYYTNYVGLPGTDPNGAGVYADKSSAYYDRPWRLSSPREINFFIRIDFD
;
A
#
# COMPACT_ATOMS: atom_id res chain seq x y z
N LYS A 1 -11.79 -17.13 -18.26
CA LYS A 1 -12.49 -17.61 -19.48
C LYS A 1 -13.41 -16.50 -19.93
N TYR A 2 -13.16 -15.96 -21.11
CA TYR A 2 -14.09 -15.03 -21.74
C TYR A 2 -15.16 -15.87 -22.44
N THR A 3 -16.40 -15.64 -22.12
CA THR A 3 -17.53 -16.32 -22.74
C THR A 3 -18.31 -15.33 -23.60
N ASP A 4 -18.56 -15.69 -24.82
CA ASP A 4 -19.56 -15.07 -25.70
C ASP A 4 -20.84 -15.87 -25.49
N ALA A 5 -21.61 -15.50 -24.45
CA ALA A 5 -22.78 -16.28 -24.02
C ALA A 5 -23.94 -16.24 -25.02
N ASN A 6 -23.94 -15.25 -25.92
CA ASN A 6 -24.98 -15.09 -26.91
C ASN A 6 -24.48 -15.28 -28.36
N ASP A 7 -23.25 -15.75 -28.54
CA ASP A 7 -22.62 -16.11 -29.81
C ASP A 7 -22.65 -14.98 -30.87
N ASN A 8 -22.56 -13.73 -30.40
CA ASN A 8 -22.59 -12.54 -31.26
C ASN A 8 -21.18 -12.04 -31.67
N GLY A 9 -20.12 -12.75 -31.28
CA GLY A 9 -18.73 -12.42 -31.57
C GLY A 9 -18.20 -11.27 -30.70
N LYS A 10 -18.93 -10.85 -29.68
CA LYS A 10 -18.51 -9.86 -28.71
C LYS A 10 -18.41 -10.51 -27.33
N TRP A 11 -17.44 -10.07 -26.56
CA TRP A 11 -17.28 -10.49 -25.17
C TRP A 11 -18.42 -9.88 -24.33
N ASP A 12 -19.28 -10.70 -23.75
CA ASP A 12 -20.45 -10.25 -22.98
C ASP A 12 -20.11 -9.75 -21.58
N ASP A 13 -18.84 -9.87 -21.15
CA ASP A 13 -18.35 -9.50 -19.83
C ASP A 13 -17.56 -8.19 -19.78
N PHE A 14 -17.82 -7.27 -20.68
CA PHE A 14 -17.23 -5.93 -20.57
C PHE A 14 -17.85 -5.18 -19.40
N ARG A 15 -17.08 -5.08 -18.33
CA ARG A 15 -17.39 -4.17 -17.20
C ARG A 15 -16.85 -2.80 -17.57
N GLU A 16 -17.71 -1.85 -17.84
CA GLU A 16 -17.36 -0.49 -18.18
C GLU A 16 -17.71 0.43 -17.03
N PRO A 17 -16.79 0.67 -16.07
CA PRO A 17 -17.05 1.62 -15.01
C PRO A 17 -17.22 3.03 -15.59
N GLU A 18 -18.21 3.74 -15.09
CA GLU A 18 -18.46 5.14 -15.41
C GLU A 18 -18.02 6.01 -14.25
N GLU A 19 -17.15 6.98 -14.51
CA GLU A 19 -16.67 7.91 -13.51
C GLU A 19 -16.91 9.36 -13.97
N PHE A 20 -17.46 10.14 -13.06
CA PHE A 20 -17.61 11.59 -13.26
C PHE A 20 -17.03 12.33 -12.07
N SER A 21 -16.30 13.41 -12.35
CA SER A 21 -15.82 14.29 -11.30
C SER A 21 -15.93 15.75 -11.70
N ALA A 22 -16.30 16.57 -10.73
CA ALA A 22 -16.35 18.04 -10.87
C ALA A 22 -15.79 18.70 -9.63
N TYR A 23 -15.20 19.87 -9.78
CA TYR A 23 -14.74 20.66 -8.65
C TYR A 23 -14.94 22.15 -8.88
N ILE A 24 -15.08 22.85 -7.77
CA ILE A 24 -15.02 24.32 -7.72
C ILE A 24 -14.00 24.70 -6.65
N GLN A 25 -13.11 25.61 -7.01
CA GLN A 25 -12.09 26.12 -6.09
C GLN A 25 -11.99 27.61 -6.26
N ASN A 26 -11.76 28.32 -5.17
CA ASN A 26 -11.52 29.74 -5.14
C ASN A 26 -10.31 30.07 -4.25
N THR A 27 -9.64 31.16 -4.58
CA THR A 27 -8.56 31.73 -3.79
C THR A 27 -8.95 33.16 -3.43
N PHE A 28 -8.95 33.45 -2.14
CA PHE A 28 -9.10 34.75 -1.59
C PHE A 28 -7.75 35.27 -1.08
N GLU A 29 -7.32 36.40 -1.56
CA GLU A 29 -5.99 36.94 -1.28
C GLU A 29 -6.09 38.38 -0.74
N VAL A 30 -5.41 38.60 0.37
CA VAL A 30 -5.13 39.92 0.96
C VAL A 30 -3.64 40.00 1.31
N PRO A 31 -3.07 41.19 1.51
CA PRO A 31 -1.61 41.34 1.69
C PRO A 31 -0.97 40.48 2.79
N TRP A 32 -1.74 40.07 3.78
CA TRP A 32 -1.26 39.34 4.94
C TRP A 32 -1.80 37.88 5.02
N MET A 33 -2.71 37.47 4.12
CA MET A 33 -3.30 36.16 4.15
C MET A 33 -3.80 35.70 2.78
N VAL A 34 -3.59 34.42 2.47
CA VAL A 34 -4.21 33.74 1.33
C VAL A 34 -5.06 32.61 1.84
N ILE A 35 -6.31 32.53 1.42
CA ILE A 35 -7.23 31.42 1.73
C ILE A 35 -7.59 30.72 0.43
N ASN A 36 -7.36 29.42 0.38
CA ASN A 36 -7.79 28.53 -0.68
C ASN A 36 -8.90 27.62 -0.15
N TYR A 37 -10.03 27.60 -0.82
CA TYR A 37 -11.12 26.72 -0.44
C TYR A 37 -11.81 26.17 -1.67
N GLY A 38 -12.32 24.97 -1.54
CA GLY A 38 -12.99 24.30 -2.65
C GLY A 38 -13.71 23.03 -2.23
N VAL A 39 -14.50 22.55 -3.15
CA VAL A 39 -15.22 21.29 -3.02
C VAL A 39 -15.10 20.53 -4.32
N ARG A 40 -14.83 19.24 -4.20
CA ARG A 40 -14.83 18.29 -5.31
C ARG A 40 -15.93 17.26 -5.07
N ILE A 41 -16.63 16.90 -6.14
CA ILE A 41 -17.60 15.81 -6.16
C ILE A 41 -17.06 14.75 -7.10
N ASP A 42 -17.00 13.51 -6.61
CA ASP A 42 -16.65 12.34 -7.40
C ASP A 42 -17.82 11.36 -7.38
N MET A 43 -18.15 10.84 -8.55
CA MET A 43 -19.21 9.87 -8.75
C MET A 43 -18.66 8.68 -9.52
N VAL A 44 -19.06 7.49 -9.15
CA VAL A 44 -18.68 6.25 -9.83
C VAL A 44 -19.84 5.28 -9.83
N ASP A 45 -20.09 4.66 -11.00
CA ASP A 45 -20.85 3.43 -11.13
C ASP A 45 -19.95 2.36 -11.75
N TYR A 46 -19.85 1.25 -11.07
CA TYR A 46 -18.98 0.15 -11.53
C TYR A 46 -19.65 -0.71 -12.61
N ASN A 47 -20.91 -0.45 -12.94
CA ASN A 47 -21.69 -1.21 -13.93
C ASN A 47 -21.50 -2.72 -13.75
N SER A 48 -21.61 -3.18 -12.50
CA SER A 48 -21.39 -4.57 -12.12
C SER A 48 -22.62 -5.12 -11.40
N GLN A 49 -22.66 -6.42 -11.31
CA GLN A 49 -23.64 -7.11 -10.52
C GLN A 49 -23.11 -7.41 -9.13
N VAL A 50 -23.97 -7.33 -8.15
CA VAL A 50 -23.69 -7.64 -6.74
C VAL A 50 -24.83 -8.49 -6.20
N TRP A 51 -24.55 -9.31 -5.21
CA TRP A 51 -25.60 -10.09 -4.56
C TRP A 51 -26.67 -9.19 -3.98
N SER A 52 -27.92 -9.56 -4.22
CA SER A 52 -29.08 -8.78 -3.79
C SER A 52 -29.24 -8.74 -2.27
N ASP A 53 -28.76 -9.79 -1.60
CA ASP A 53 -28.77 -9.92 -0.14
C ASP A 53 -27.41 -10.46 0.33
N THR A 54 -26.63 -9.59 0.99
CA THR A 54 -25.31 -9.93 1.54
C THR A 54 -25.39 -10.55 2.94
N LEU A 55 -26.55 -10.55 3.58
CA LEU A 55 -26.67 -10.86 5.01
C LEU A 55 -27.32 -12.17 5.36
N GLY A 56 -27.77 -12.95 4.36
CA GLY A 56 -28.42 -13.97 5.03
C GLY A 56 -29.09 -15.11 4.38
N LYS A 57 -29.21 -15.12 3.15
CA LYS A 57 -29.89 -16.26 2.51
C LYS A 57 -28.94 -17.39 2.15
N PHE A 58 -27.66 -17.19 2.38
CA PHE A 58 -26.62 -18.21 2.24
C PHE A 58 -26.46 -19.00 3.53
N SER A 59 -27.56 -19.54 4.00
CA SER A 59 -27.56 -20.36 5.18
C SER A 59 -26.92 -21.74 4.88
N PRO A 60 -26.14 -22.29 5.80
CA PRO A 60 -25.55 -23.60 5.65
C PRO A 60 -26.55 -24.68 5.26
N GLY A 61 -26.27 -25.42 4.20
CA GLY A 61 -27.09 -26.54 3.75
C GLY A 61 -28.31 -26.16 2.92
N ARG A 62 -28.47 -24.90 2.59
CA ARG A 62 -29.41 -24.51 1.55
C ARG A 62 -28.74 -24.61 0.19
N PRO A 63 -29.34 -25.29 -0.76
CA PRO A 63 -28.92 -25.09 -2.13
C PRO A 63 -29.13 -23.61 -2.49
N TRP A 64 -28.15 -23.03 -3.14
CA TRP A 64 -28.17 -21.64 -3.59
C TRP A 64 -29.37 -21.32 -4.48
N PHE A 65 -30.13 -22.35 -4.86
CA PHE A 65 -31.17 -22.32 -5.84
C PHE A 65 -32.30 -23.27 -5.44
N TYR A 66 -33.29 -22.74 -4.85
CA TYR A 66 -34.55 -23.47 -4.69
C TYR A 66 -35.69 -22.56 -5.12
N SER A 67 -36.69 -23.18 -5.71
CA SER A 67 -37.99 -22.50 -5.86
C SER A 67 -38.68 -22.62 -4.55
N ASP A 68 -38.83 -21.53 -3.82
CA ASP A 68 -39.70 -21.49 -2.64
C ASP A 68 -41.13 -21.65 -3.12
N LEU A 69 -41.63 -22.89 -3.06
CA LEU A 69 -42.96 -23.24 -3.57
C LEU A 69 -44.08 -22.87 -2.60
N ASN A 70 -43.74 -22.65 -1.34
CA ASN A 70 -44.68 -22.35 -0.27
C ASN A 70 -44.52 -20.97 0.36
N ASP A 71 -43.57 -20.16 -0.20
CA ASP A 71 -43.35 -18.76 0.16
C ASP A 71 -42.93 -18.58 1.64
N ASN A 72 -42.24 -19.57 2.21
CA ASN A 72 -41.83 -19.56 3.60
C ASN A 72 -40.36 -19.10 3.82
N ASP A 73 -39.65 -18.75 2.75
CA ASP A 73 -38.24 -18.38 2.74
C ASP A 73 -37.28 -19.45 3.32
N VAL A 74 -37.74 -20.71 3.39
CA VAL A 74 -36.98 -21.86 3.89
C VAL A 74 -36.96 -22.96 2.85
N TRP A 75 -35.78 -23.48 2.54
CA TRP A 75 -35.71 -24.64 1.66
C TRP A 75 -36.21 -25.90 2.34
N ASP A 76 -37.30 -26.43 1.82
CA ASP A 76 -37.93 -27.66 2.27
C ASP A 76 -37.44 -28.86 1.44
N ARG A 77 -36.38 -29.51 1.94
CA ARG A 77 -35.75 -30.65 1.28
C ARG A 77 -36.74 -31.74 0.96
N GLY A 78 -36.85 -32.09 -0.32
CA GLY A 78 -37.75 -33.13 -0.81
C GLY A 78 -39.14 -32.61 -1.25
N ILE A 79 -39.41 -31.32 -1.07
CA ILE A 79 -40.55 -30.60 -1.61
C ILE A 79 -40.09 -29.59 -2.65
N GLU A 80 -38.98 -28.93 -2.39
CA GLU A 80 -38.35 -27.90 -3.23
C GLU A 80 -37.07 -28.46 -3.76
N GLU A 81 -37.02 -28.73 -5.07
CA GLU A 81 -35.78 -29.21 -5.69
C GLU A 81 -34.89 -28.07 -6.16
N ALA A 82 -33.61 -28.29 -5.98
CA ALA A 82 -32.56 -27.29 -6.15
C ALA A 82 -32.29 -26.92 -7.61
N SER A 83 -32.93 -27.50 -8.62
CA SER A 83 -32.19 -27.68 -9.85
C SER A 83 -32.59 -26.88 -11.05
N ASP A 84 -33.75 -26.28 -11.17
CA ASP A 84 -34.19 -25.94 -12.54
C ASP A 84 -34.58 -24.50 -12.82
N ILE A 85 -34.10 -23.57 -12.05
CA ILE A 85 -34.17 -22.16 -12.48
C ILE A 85 -33.07 -21.95 -13.51
N ALA A 86 -33.42 -21.75 -14.79
CA ALA A 86 -32.47 -21.43 -15.84
C ALA A 86 -31.53 -20.27 -15.42
N GLY A 87 -30.24 -20.33 -15.75
CA GLY A 87 -29.21 -19.40 -15.27
C GLY A 87 -29.60 -17.92 -15.29
N LEU A 88 -30.31 -17.45 -16.33
CA LEU A 88 -30.81 -16.07 -16.41
C LEU A 88 -31.90 -15.70 -15.39
N ALA A 89 -32.77 -16.65 -15.02
CA ALA A 89 -33.79 -16.41 -13.99
C ALA A 89 -33.13 -16.38 -12.60
N ARG A 90 -32.14 -17.22 -12.37
CA ARG A 90 -31.31 -17.27 -11.18
C ARG A 90 -30.58 -15.93 -10.94
N GLN A 91 -29.91 -15.40 -11.99
CA GLN A 91 -29.23 -14.10 -11.93
C GLN A 91 -30.16 -12.97 -11.50
N LYS A 92 -31.39 -12.95 -11.99
CA LYS A 92 -32.37 -11.90 -11.66
C LYS A 92 -32.78 -11.89 -10.19
N ILE A 93 -32.79 -13.03 -9.54
CA ILE A 93 -33.17 -13.15 -8.12
C ILE A 93 -32.00 -12.87 -7.20
N MET A 94 -30.83 -13.39 -7.55
CA MET A 94 -29.65 -13.35 -6.70
C MET A 94 -28.84 -12.08 -6.85
N LEU A 95 -28.85 -11.47 -8.03
CA LEU A 95 -28.00 -10.35 -8.36
C LEU A 95 -28.82 -9.09 -8.61
N LYS A 96 -28.26 -7.98 -8.24
CA LYS A 96 -28.73 -6.64 -8.56
C LYS A 96 -27.60 -5.83 -9.16
N ASN A 97 -27.92 -4.84 -9.97
CA ASN A 97 -26.92 -3.92 -10.51
C ASN A 97 -26.35 -3.02 -9.42
N SER A 98 -25.09 -2.65 -9.58
CA SER A 98 -24.48 -1.56 -8.81
C SER A 98 -25.20 -0.24 -9.07
N ASN A 99 -25.02 0.70 -8.18
CA ASN A 99 -25.62 2.04 -8.28
C ASN A 99 -24.52 3.09 -8.21
N TRP A 100 -24.82 4.28 -8.73
CA TRP A 100 -23.96 5.45 -8.57
C TRP A 100 -23.64 5.71 -7.10
N SER A 101 -22.35 5.76 -6.80
CA SER A 101 -21.80 6.22 -5.53
C SER A 101 -21.23 7.61 -5.71
N TYR A 102 -21.51 8.52 -4.81
CA TYR A 102 -21.00 9.89 -4.86
C TYR A 102 -20.28 10.26 -3.56
N LYS A 103 -19.24 11.07 -3.69
CA LYS A 103 -18.43 11.55 -2.57
C LYS A 103 -18.18 13.05 -2.72
N ILE A 104 -18.20 13.74 -1.60
CA ILE A 104 -17.97 15.20 -1.54
C ILE A 104 -16.70 15.43 -0.74
N SER A 105 -15.72 16.09 -1.35
CA SER A 105 -14.37 16.32 -0.83
C SER A 105 -14.13 17.82 -0.59
N PRO A 106 -14.50 18.38 0.57
CA PRO A 106 -14.17 19.74 0.93
C PRO A 106 -12.69 19.88 1.24
N ARG A 107 -12.11 21.00 0.87
CA ARG A 107 -10.71 21.37 1.15
C ARG A 107 -10.62 22.82 1.52
N VAL A 108 -9.82 23.13 2.52
CA VAL A 108 -9.52 24.50 2.91
C VAL A 108 -8.07 24.58 3.33
N GLY A 109 -7.42 25.64 2.93
CA GLY A 109 -6.07 25.99 3.36
C GLY A 109 -5.95 27.49 3.51
N PHE A 110 -5.16 27.92 4.46
CA PHE A 110 -4.77 29.31 4.55
C PHE A 110 -3.27 29.44 4.79
N SER A 111 -2.71 30.51 4.27
CA SER A 111 -1.33 30.91 4.49
C SER A 111 -1.35 32.33 5.04
N HIS A 112 -0.79 32.51 6.23
CA HIS A 112 -0.71 33.80 6.91
C HIS A 112 0.73 34.29 6.93
N VAL A 113 0.94 35.50 6.42
CA VAL A 113 2.23 36.18 6.46
C VAL A 113 2.41 36.78 7.86
N ILE A 114 3.37 36.24 8.62
CA ILE A 114 3.70 36.76 9.96
C ILE A 114 4.68 37.91 9.85
N THR A 115 5.70 37.72 9.02
CA THR A 115 6.66 38.77 8.64
C THR A 115 6.99 38.63 7.15
N ASP A 116 7.75 39.56 6.60
CA ASP A 116 8.26 39.50 5.23
C ASP A 116 9.12 38.26 4.94
N LYS A 117 9.57 37.53 5.99
CA LYS A 117 10.42 36.35 5.92
C LYS A 117 9.82 35.11 6.58
N SER A 118 8.59 35.17 7.06
CA SER A 118 7.96 34.05 7.73
C SER A 118 6.48 33.92 7.41
N THR A 119 6.06 32.67 7.17
CA THR A 119 4.67 32.33 6.89
C THR A 119 4.23 31.14 7.74
N PHE A 120 2.99 31.20 8.21
CA PHE A 120 2.28 30.07 8.78
C PHE A 120 1.26 29.56 7.76
N THR A 121 1.23 28.24 7.55
CA THR A 121 0.28 27.60 6.64
C THR A 121 -0.49 26.55 7.40
N PHE A 122 -1.79 26.48 7.17
CA PHE A 122 -2.65 25.41 7.63
C PHE A 122 -3.46 24.85 6.47
N ASN A 123 -3.67 23.55 6.46
CA ASN A 123 -4.52 22.87 5.48
C ASN A 123 -5.40 21.82 6.16
N TYR A 124 -6.60 21.69 5.64
CA TYR A 124 -7.54 20.64 5.96
C TYR A 124 -8.12 20.10 4.66
N GLY A 125 -8.29 18.80 4.56
CA GLY A 125 -8.93 18.19 3.43
C GLY A 125 -9.55 16.84 3.76
N LEU A 126 -10.68 16.59 3.12
CA LEU A 126 -11.33 15.31 3.08
C LEU A 126 -11.10 14.71 1.69
N TYR A 127 -10.56 13.49 1.66
CA TYR A 127 -10.16 12.81 0.42
C TYR A 127 -10.83 11.46 0.34
N PHE A 128 -11.26 11.10 -0.85
CA PHE A 128 -11.82 9.77 -1.13
C PHE A 128 -11.00 9.10 -2.23
N GLN A 129 -10.79 7.81 -2.07
CA GLN A 129 -10.11 6.96 -3.04
C GLN A 129 -11.00 5.76 -3.34
N ASN A 130 -11.42 5.62 -4.59
CA ASN A 130 -12.20 4.47 -5.02
C ASN A 130 -11.38 3.18 -4.84
N PRO A 131 -12.04 2.05 -4.54
CA PRO A 131 -11.39 0.74 -4.56
C PRO A 131 -10.71 0.48 -5.89
N ILE A 132 -9.60 -0.25 -5.87
CA ILE A 132 -8.98 -0.73 -7.11
C ILE A 132 -9.94 -1.71 -7.80
N TYR A 133 -9.97 -1.69 -9.13
CA TYR A 133 -10.89 -2.50 -9.93
C TYR A 133 -10.78 -4.00 -9.66
N GLN A 134 -9.60 -4.49 -9.27
CA GLN A 134 -9.43 -5.86 -8.83
C GLN A 134 -10.35 -6.21 -7.66
N ASN A 135 -10.49 -5.34 -6.67
CA ASN A 135 -11.36 -5.58 -5.52
C ASN A 135 -12.85 -5.45 -5.86
N VAL A 136 -13.15 -4.81 -6.98
CA VAL A 136 -14.54 -4.65 -7.47
C VAL A 136 -14.97 -5.83 -8.33
N TYR A 137 -14.08 -6.29 -9.22
CA TYR A 137 -14.43 -7.24 -10.30
C TYR A 137 -13.82 -8.64 -10.13
N LEU A 138 -13.03 -8.91 -9.07
CA LEU A 138 -12.42 -10.22 -8.87
C LEU A 138 -13.47 -11.31 -8.85
N ASN A 139 -13.36 -12.27 -9.74
CA ASN A 139 -14.24 -13.46 -9.83
C ASN A 139 -15.74 -13.13 -9.86
N THR A 140 -16.14 -11.96 -10.35
CA THR A 140 -17.57 -11.59 -10.42
C THR A 140 -18.34 -12.42 -11.43
N ASN A 141 -17.68 -13.05 -12.40
CA ASN A 141 -18.25 -14.04 -13.28
C ASN A 141 -18.64 -15.34 -12.56
N SER A 142 -18.00 -15.65 -11.45
CA SER A 142 -18.33 -16.82 -10.63
C SER A 142 -19.53 -16.57 -9.69
N LEU A 143 -20.10 -15.37 -9.68
CA LEU A 143 -21.34 -15.09 -8.96
C LEU A 143 -22.55 -15.85 -9.56
N GLU A 144 -22.43 -16.28 -10.80
CA GLU A 144 -23.45 -17.07 -11.51
C GLU A 144 -23.46 -18.53 -11.06
N ASP A 145 -22.30 -19.04 -10.69
CA ASP A 145 -22.13 -20.39 -10.15
C ASP A 145 -21.21 -20.36 -8.94
N PRO A 146 -21.75 -19.95 -7.79
CA PRO A 146 -20.98 -19.86 -6.57
C PRO A 146 -20.50 -21.23 -6.03
N GLU A 147 -21.09 -22.34 -6.44
CA GLU A 147 -20.66 -23.68 -6.02
C GLU A 147 -19.26 -24.00 -6.55
N GLU A 148 -18.96 -23.70 -7.81
CA GLU A 148 -17.61 -23.86 -8.38
C GLU A 148 -16.58 -23.06 -7.58
N LEU A 149 -16.93 -21.84 -7.18
CA LEU A 149 -16.04 -20.98 -6.38
C LEU A 149 -15.76 -21.56 -4.98
N PHE A 150 -16.72 -22.27 -4.42
CA PHE A 150 -16.62 -22.81 -3.06
C PHE A 150 -16.01 -24.20 -3.01
N GLU A 151 -16.17 -25.00 -4.05
CA GLU A 151 -15.56 -26.34 -4.13
C GLU A 151 -14.04 -26.25 -4.21
N GLU A 152 -13.49 -25.21 -4.80
CA GLU A 152 -12.06 -24.94 -4.88
C GLU A 152 -11.47 -24.36 -3.56
N GLY A 153 -12.28 -24.05 -2.57
CA GLY A 153 -11.89 -23.86 -1.16
C GLY A 153 -11.29 -22.54 -0.74
N GLU A 154 -10.95 -21.63 -1.64
CA GLU A 154 -10.29 -20.36 -1.29
C GLU A 154 -10.71 -19.17 -2.19
N GLY A 155 -11.91 -19.16 -2.72
CA GLY A 155 -12.37 -18.13 -3.63
C GLY A 155 -12.51 -16.76 -2.95
N ALA A 156 -11.84 -15.76 -3.52
CA ALA A 156 -12.09 -14.36 -3.19
C ALA A 156 -12.98 -13.74 -4.24
N VAL A 157 -13.98 -12.97 -3.82
CA VAL A 157 -14.94 -12.30 -4.68
C VAL A 157 -14.85 -10.79 -4.52
N GLY A 158 -14.88 -10.09 -5.64
CA GLY A 158 -14.96 -8.64 -5.68
C GLY A 158 -16.35 -8.14 -5.25
N ASN A 159 -16.43 -6.85 -4.93
CA ASN A 159 -17.64 -6.23 -4.45
C ASN A 159 -17.80 -4.81 -5.01
N ALA A 160 -18.72 -4.64 -5.93
CA ALA A 160 -19.03 -3.35 -6.54
C ALA A 160 -19.86 -2.41 -5.62
N THR A 161 -20.24 -2.86 -4.43
CA THR A 161 -20.89 -1.99 -3.43
C THR A 161 -19.92 -1.37 -2.43
N MET A 162 -18.64 -1.60 -2.58
CA MET A 162 -17.63 -1.02 -1.70
C MET A 162 -17.68 0.51 -1.74
N ASN A 163 -17.51 1.09 -0.56
CA ASN A 163 -17.31 2.52 -0.44
C ASN A 163 -15.88 2.92 -0.81
N ALA A 164 -15.72 4.15 -1.25
CA ALA A 164 -14.40 4.74 -1.36
C ALA A 164 -13.74 4.85 0.02
N GLN A 165 -12.46 4.55 0.09
CA GLN A 165 -11.65 4.80 1.28
C GLN A 165 -11.64 6.30 1.57
N ARG A 166 -11.79 6.68 2.83
CA ARG A 166 -11.85 8.06 3.27
C ARG A 166 -10.61 8.43 4.06
N THR A 167 -9.99 9.54 3.73
CA THR A 167 -8.88 10.12 4.47
C THR A 167 -9.20 11.54 4.87
N GLN A 168 -9.17 11.83 6.15
CA GLN A 168 -9.26 13.16 6.71
C GLN A 168 -7.85 13.62 7.09
N GLN A 169 -7.41 14.73 6.53
CA GLN A 169 -6.05 15.22 6.73
C GLN A 169 -6.05 16.64 7.29
N TYR A 170 -5.19 16.84 8.28
CA TYR A 170 -4.85 18.14 8.86
C TYR A 170 -3.34 18.35 8.73
N GLY A 171 -2.94 19.54 8.39
CA GLY A 171 -1.53 19.91 8.33
C GLY A 171 -1.33 21.37 8.74
N ALA A 172 -0.24 21.63 9.44
CA ALA A 172 0.20 22.97 9.75
C ALA A 172 1.72 23.06 9.54
N SER A 173 2.19 24.15 8.97
CA SER A 173 3.61 24.38 8.78
C SER A 173 3.99 25.83 9.05
N PHE A 174 5.22 26.00 9.46
CA PHE A 174 5.84 27.27 9.74
C PHE A 174 7.13 27.36 8.92
N ASN A 175 7.18 28.32 8.00
CA ASN A 175 8.30 28.50 7.08
C ASN A 175 8.98 29.82 7.39
N VAL A 176 10.30 29.81 7.50
CA VAL A 176 11.08 30.98 7.88
C VAL A 176 12.36 31.05 7.05
N GLN A 177 12.64 32.25 6.52
CA GLN A 177 13.93 32.61 5.96
C GLN A 177 14.75 33.35 6.99
N VAL A 178 15.96 32.90 7.26
CA VAL A 178 16.91 33.51 8.20
C VAL A 178 18.09 34.08 7.44
N GLY A 179 18.20 35.40 7.43
CA GLY A 179 19.21 36.08 6.62
C GLY A 179 18.96 35.86 5.13
N GLU A 180 20.02 35.74 4.35
CA GLU A 180 19.99 35.57 2.90
C GLU A 180 20.22 34.10 2.48
N ASN A 181 20.80 33.32 3.37
CA ASN A 181 21.36 32.00 3.04
C ASN A 181 20.60 30.82 3.64
N TRP A 182 19.85 31.03 4.71
CA TRP A 182 19.16 29.96 5.43
C TRP A 182 17.66 30.07 5.31
N ALA A 183 17.01 28.91 5.16
CA ALA A 183 15.58 28.75 5.33
C ALA A 183 15.29 27.47 6.12
N TYR A 184 14.21 27.48 6.90
CA TYR A 184 13.72 26.26 7.53
C TYR A 184 12.20 26.22 7.48
N SER A 185 11.70 25.00 7.46
CA SER A 185 10.28 24.68 7.57
C SER A 185 10.09 23.62 8.65
N VAL A 186 9.13 23.87 9.54
CA VAL A 186 8.67 22.89 10.52
C VAL A 186 7.19 22.66 10.28
N GLY A 187 6.79 21.42 10.07
CA GLY A 187 5.41 21.03 9.84
C GLY A 187 4.97 19.94 10.78
N ALA A 188 3.67 19.87 11.02
CA ALA A 188 3.00 18.77 11.70
C ALA A 188 1.76 18.38 10.90
N TRP A 189 1.47 17.09 10.83
CA TRP A 189 0.31 16.58 10.13
C TRP A 189 -0.29 15.35 10.80
N VAL A 190 -1.59 15.20 10.59
CA VAL A 190 -2.37 14.04 11.04
C VAL A 190 -3.26 13.59 9.89
N ARG A 191 -3.37 12.30 9.69
CA ARG A 191 -4.27 11.64 8.75
C ARG A 191 -5.04 10.55 9.47
N ASP A 192 -6.36 10.67 9.44
CA ASP A 192 -7.27 9.62 9.90
C ASP A 192 -7.90 8.97 8.67
N MET A 193 -7.79 7.66 8.60
CA MET A 193 -8.24 6.86 7.47
C MET A 193 -9.31 5.88 7.93
N ASP A 194 -10.39 5.80 7.19
CA ASP A 194 -11.43 4.80 7.42
C ASP A 194 -11.95 4.22 6.10
N GLN A 195 -12.82 3.24 6.19
CA GLN A 195 -13.32 2.50 5.03
C GLN A 195 -12.17 1.85 4.22
N LEU A 196 -11.05 1.52 4.86
CA LEU A 196 -9.96 0.80 4.20
C LEU A 196 -10.47 -0.55 3.72
N THR A 197 -9.91 -1.00 2.59
CA THR A 197 -10.29 -2.29 2.00
C THR A 197 -9.77 -3.43 2.85
N ARG A 198 -10.65 -4.40 3.10
CA ARG A 198 -10.32 -5.70 3.69
C ARG A 198 -11.06 -6.80 2.96
N TYR A 199 -10.70 -8.04 3.22
CA TYR A 199 -11.49 -9.21 2.85
C TYR A 199 -12.19 -9.75 4.10
N THR A 200 -13.51 -9.88 4.01
CA THR A 200 -14.32 -10.48 5.06
C THR A 200 -14.54 -11.94 4.71
N PHE A 201 -14.38 -12.82 5.68
CA PHE A 201 -14.68 -14.23 5.52
C PHE A 201 -16.15 -14.47 5.77
N GLU A 202 -16.82 -14.98 4.75
CA GLU A 202 -18.20 -15.40 4.84
C GLU A 202 -18.26 -16.94 4.86
N ARG A 203 -19.22 -17.49 5.59
CA ARG A 203 -19.45 -18.92 5.66
C ARG A 203 -20.82 -19.27 5.16
N SER A 204 -20.87 -20.26 4.27
CA SER A 204 -22.11 -20.88 3.84
C SER A 204 -21.98 -22.40 4.03
N GLY A 205 -22.45 -22.90 5.15
CA GLY A 205 -22.30 -24.30 5.51
C GLY A 205 -20.88 -24.71 5.79
N VAL A 206 -20.42 -25.67 5.03
CA VAL A 206 -19.04 -26.15 5.07
C VAL A 206 -18.09 -25.29 4.24
N TYR A 207 -18.63 -24.42 3.40
CA TYR A 207 -17.89 -23.60 2.48
C TYR A 207 -17.52 -22.26 3.12
N GLN A 208 -16.31 -21.81 2.85
CA GLN A 208 -15.80 -20.51 3.29
C GLN A 208 -15.24 -19.75 2.08
N TYR A 209 -15.58 -18.49 1.96
CA TYR A 209 -15.12 -17.62 0.88
C TYR A 209 -14.81 -16.22 1.40
N GLN A 210 -14.07 -15.46 0.61
CA GLN A 210 -13.68 -14.11 0.96
C GLN A 210 -14.44 -13.12 0.09
N VAL A 211 -14.95 -12.05 0.68
CA VAL A 211 -15.59 -10.95 -0.04
C VAL A 211 -14.82 -9.66 0.22
N ALA A 212 -14.47 -8.94 -0.84
CA ALA A 212 -13.89 -7.62 -0.69
C ALA A 212 -14.90 -6.68 -0.01
N SER A 213 -14.49 -6.03 1.05
CA SER A 213 -15.35 -5.17 1.87
C SER A 213 -14.58 -3.96 2.41
N ASN A 214 -15.29 -3.04 3.03
CA ASN A 214 -14.73 -1.96 3.81
C ASN A 214 -14.89 -2.27 5.30
N GLY A 215 -14.04 -1.70 6.13
CA GLY A 215 -14.21 -1.82 7.58
C GLY A 215 -12.93 -1.59 8.35
N ASP A 216 -11.82 -1.59 7.67
CA ASP A 216 -10.55 -1.27 8.29
C ASP A 216 -10.36 0.23 8.43
N TYR A 217 -9.54 0.61 9.40
CA TYR A 217 -9.21 1.98 9.69
C TYR A 217 -7.71 2.09 10.01
N GLY A 218 -7.21 3.30 9.94
CA GLY A 218 -5.83 3.58 10.26
C GLY A 218 -5.60 5.04 10.58
N SER A 219 -4.47 5.31 11.17
CA SER A 219 -4.02 6.66 11.47
C SER A 219 -2.55 6.85 11.13
N ALA A 220 -2.20 8.04 10.68
CA ALA A 220 -0.80 8.41 10.49
C ALA A 220 -0.61 9.85 10.98
N LYS A 221 0.49 10.09 11.69
CA LYS A 221 0.84 11.43 12.18
C LYS A 221 2.34 11.63 12.13
N GLY A 222 2.75 12.85 11.86
CA GLY A 222 4.16 13.14 11.71
C GLY A 222 4.53 14.59 11.92
N LEU A 223 5.83 14.77 12.05
CA LEU A 223 6.51 16.06 12.11
C LEU A 223 7.55 16.08 10.97
N ASP A 224 7.55 17.16 10.21
CA ASP A 224 8.48 17.40 9.13
C ASP A 224 9.41 18.57 9.49
N LEU A 225 10.68 18.41 9.22
CA LEU A 225 11.70 19.45 9.34
C LEU A 225 12.46 19.51 8.02
N THR A 226 12.49 20.70 7.40
CA THR A 226 13.35 20.99 6.26
C THR A 226 14.30 22.12 6.64
N LEU A 227 15.60 21.92 6.41
CA LEU A 227 16.62 22.95 6.55
C LEU A 227 17.29 23.15 5.19
N GLU A 228 17.33 24.37 4.74
CA GLU A 228 18.00 24.74 3.49
C GLU A 228 19.11 25.75 3.77
N PHE A 229 20.22 25.54 3.08
CA PHE A 229 21.33 26.49 3.05
C PHE A 229 21.80 26.68 1.62
N ARG A 230 21.97 27.95 1.21
CA ARG A 230 22.49 28.32 -0.11
C ARG A 230 23.55 29.40 0.05
N TRP A 231 24.68 29.18 -0.55
CA TRP A 231 25.78 30.15 -0.56
C TRP A 231 26.60 30.07 -1.83
N ALA A 232 26.74 31.20 -2.52
CA ALA A 232 27.55 31.37 -3.73
C ALA A 232 27.43 30.16 -4.70
N PHE A 233 28.28 29.18 -4.58
CA PHE A 233 28.40 28.05 -5.49
C PHE A 233 28.01 26.69 -4.88
N PHE A 234 27.48 26.66 -3.69
CA PHE A 234 26.94 25.41 -3.12
C PHE A 234 25.60 25.62 -2.42
N GLY A 235 24.82 24.56 -2.38
CA GLY A 235 23.58 24.49 -1.61
C GLY A 235 23.41 23.16 -0.94
N SER A 236 22.76 23.13 0.20
CA SER A 236 22.41 21.92 0.90
C SER A 236 20.99 21.96 1.42
N GLN A 237 20.38 20.80 1.50
CA GLN A 237 19.04 20.61 2.06
C GLN A 237 19.03 19.36 2.93
N LEU A 238 18.53 19.50 4.13
CA LEU A 238 18.21 18.40 5.03
C LEU A 238 16.69 18.31 5.17
N GLN A 239 16.14 17.15 4.84
CA GLN A 239 14.74 16.82 5.07
C GLN A 239 14.67 15.70 6.11
N TYR A 240 13.89 15.90 7.13
CA TYR A 240 13.68 14.91 8.17
C TYR A 240 12.19 14.82 8.50
N THR A 241 11.67 13.60 8.48
CA THR A 241 10.31 13.28 8.90
C THR A 241 10.38 12.31 10.07
N TYR A 242 9.66 12.65 11.12
CA TYR A 242 9.29 11.71 12.17
C TYR A 242 7.82 11.37 12.01
N SER A 243 7.46 10.10 11.83
CA SER A 243 6.07 9.70 11.65
C SER A 243 5.76 8.37 12.30
N VAL A 244 4.49 8.17 12.63
CA VAL A 244 3.96 6.89 13.10
C VAL A 244 2.69 6.60 12.31
N ALA A 245 2.65 5.44 11.65
CA ALA A 245 1.50 4.92 10.94
C ALA A 245 0.99 3.65 11.61
N LYS A 246 -0.32 3.59 11.83
CA LYS A 246 -1.01 2.46 12.45
C LYS A 246 -2.24 2.09 11.65
N THR A 247 -2.60 0.82 11.68
CA THR A 247 -3.82 0.30 11.07
C THR A 247 -4.29 -0.95 11.81
N ASN A 248 -5.55 -1.28 11.70
CA ASN A 248 -6.08 -2.55 12.18
C ASN A 248 -6.03 -3.65 11.11
N SER A 249 -5.76 -3.32 9.84
CA SER A 249 -5.76 -4.27 8.72
C SER A 249 -4.60 -5.26 8.73
N GLU A 250 -3.51 -4.96 9.42
CA GLU A 250 -2.29 -5.78 9.48
C GLU A 250 -2.49 -7.16 10.14
N TYR A 251 -3.62 -7.36 10.77
CA TYR A 251 -3.90 -8.59 11.51
C TYR A 251 -4.73 -9.62 10.72
N ALA A 252 -5.33 -9.23 9.62
CA ALA A 252 -6.30 -10.04 8.88
C ALA A 252 -5.75 -11.35 8.29
N TRP A 253 -4.43 -11.50 8.23
CA TRP A 253 -3.75 -12.62 7.59
C TRP A 253 -3.07 -13.59 8.56
N ALA A 254 -3.10 -13.34 9.86
CA ALA A 254 -2.57 -14.27 10.83
C ALA A 254 -3.50 -15.47 10.98
N SER A 255 -3.33 -16.45 10.12
CA SER A 255 -3.95 -17.76 10.27
C SER A 255 -3.37 -18.44 11.50
N ILE A 256 -4.07 -18.35 12.62
CA ILE A 256 -3.77 -19.17 13.79
C ILE A 256 -4.38 -20.56 13.54
N SER A 257 -3.56 -21.52 13.15
CA SER A 257 -3.96 -22.92 12.98
C SER A 257 -5.05 -23.16 11.91
N GLY A 258 -5.00 -22.45 10.79
CA GLY A 258 -5.99 -22.61 9.71
C GLY A 258 -7.38 -22.06 10.03
N GLN A 259 -7.54 -21.34 11.13
CA GLN A 259 -8.76 -20.62 11.43
C GLN A 259 -8.56 -19.13 11.14
N TYR A 260 -9.37 -18.60 10.27
CA TYR A 260 -9.42 -17.17 10.01
C TYR A 260 -10.12 -16.50 11.17
N VAL A 261 -9.45 -15.52 11.76
CA VAL A 261 -9.99 -14.73 12.87
C VAL A 261 -10.26 -13.33 12.35
N ASP A 262 -11.39 -12.76 12.72
CA ASP A 262 -11.69 -11.35 12.43
C ASP A 262 -10.55 -10.46 12.93
N ALA A 263 -10.22 -9.44 12.14
CA ALA A 263 -9.21 -8.46 12.52
C ALA A 263 -9.56 -7.86 13.89
N PRO A 264 -8.60 -7.81 14.82
CA PRO A 264 -8.86 -7.19 16.11
C PRO A 264 -9.20 -5.70 15.91
N SER A 265 -10.03 -5.18 16.78
CA SER A 265 -10.35 -3.74 16.81
C SER A 265 -9.18 -2.87 17.32
N GLN A 266 -7.99 -3.42 17.43
CA GLN A 266 -6.80 -2.75 17.93
C GLN A 266 -5.88 -2.32 16.77
N GLU A 267 -5.46 -1.06 16.77
CA GLU A 267 -4.45 -0.57 15.84
C GLU A 267 -3.05 -1.09 16.19
N ASN A 268 -2.37 -1.62 15.18
CA ASN A 268 -0.97 -2.02 15.22
C ASN A 268 -0.14 -1.14 14.28
N LEU A 269 1.18 -1.18 14.40
CA LEU A 269 2.04 -0.50 13.45
C LEU A 269 1.80 -1.06 12.05
N ALA A 270 1.60 -0.18 11.08
CA ALA A 270 1.49 -0.56 9.69
C ALA A 270 2.81 -1.17 9.19
N TYR A 271 2.76 -2.20 8.33
CA TYR A 271 3.97 -2.88 7.84
C TYR A 271 4.95 -1.94 7.11
N TYR A 272 4.48 -0.82 6.62
CA TYR A 272 5.27 0.20 5.94
C TYR A 272 5.73 1.35 6.86
N ASP A 273 5.42 1.29 8.16
CA ASP A 273 5.79 2.34 9.12
C ASP A 273 7.30 2.49 9.26
N ARG A 274 7.80 3.70 9.05
CA ARG A 274 9.21 4.07 9.23
C ARG A 274 9.29 5.37 10.02
N PRO A 275 9.50 5.32 11.34
CA PRO A 275 9.42 6.52 12.19
C PRO A 275 10.43 7.60 11.84
N HIS A 276 11.60 7.24 11.37
CA HIS A 276 12.60 8.22 10.99
C HIS A 276 12.93 8.07 9.51
N ASP A 277 12.73 9.14 8.76
CA ASP A 277 13.13 9.30 7.37
C ASP A 277 13.97 10.58 7.26
N LEU A 278 15.21 10.45 6.85
CA LEU A 278 16.15 11.56 6.68
C LEU A 278 16.76 11.49 5.30
N THR A 279 16.66 12.59 4.58
CA THR A 279 17.32 12.78 3.29
C THR A 279 18.18 14.04 3.34
N TYR A 280 19.41 13.91 2.94
CA TYR A 280 20.36 15.02 2.84
C TYR A 280 20.84 15.16 1.42
N TYR A 281 20.75 16.39 0.90
CA TYR A 281 21.29 16.78 -0.41
C TYR A 281 22.36 17.84 -0.24
N LEU A 282 23.44 17.68 -0.98
CA LEU A 282 24.48 18.70 -1.16
C LEU A 282 24.80 18.80 -2.64
N TYR A 283 24.82 19.99 -3.17
CA TYR A 283 25.28 20.23 -4.54
C TYR A 283 26.22 21.43 -4.59
N THR A 284 27.16 21.38 -5.52
CA THR A 284 28.10 22.48 -5.72
C THR A 284 28.41 22.67 -7.19
N PHE A 285 28.60 23.95 -7.55
CA PHE A 285 29.01 24.39 -8.88
C PHE A 285 30.34 25.13 -8.75
N LEU A 286 31.45 24.40 -8.91
CA LEU A 286 32.77 24.97 -8.76
C LEU A 286 33.26 25.68 -10.04
N PRO A 287 34.15 26.65 -9.94
CA PRO A 287 34.78 27.27 -11.11
C PRO A 287 35.41 26.21 -12.03
N GLY A 288 35.39 26.47 -13.34
CA GLY A 288 35.92 25.56 -14.34
C GLY A 288 34.93 24.50 -14.80
N GLY A 289 33.61 24.70 -14.57
CA GLY A 289 32.57 23.81 -15.07
C GLY A 289 32.46 22.48 -14.31
N ILE A 290 32.88 22.47 -13.05
CA ILE A 290 32.80 21.28 -12.19
C ILE A 290 31.52 21.33 -11.39
N GLN A 291 30.77 20.22 -11.41
CA GLN A 291 29.57 20.03 -10.57
C GLN A 291 29.79 18.76 -9.73
N ALA A 292 29.35 18.82 -8.49
CA ALA A 292 29.26 17.66 -7.63
C ALA A 292 27.98 17.66 -6.84
N GLY A 293 27.43 16.47 -6.63
CA GLY A 293 26.21 16.27 -5.85
C GLY A 293 26.35 15.05 -4.94
N LEU A 294 25.93 15.20 -3.69
CA LEU A 294 25.86 14.12 -2.72
C LEU A 294 24.43 14.00 -2.22
N THR A 295 23.94 12.78 -2.20
CA THR A 295 22.64 12.45 -1.59
C THR A 295 22.84 11.36 -0.56
N ALA A 296 22.37 11.59 0.66
CA ALA A 296 22.41 10.58 1.72
C ALA A 296 21.00 10.31 2.24
N PHE A 297 20.71 9.04 2.46
CA PHE A 297 19.44 8.54 2.96
C PHE A 297 19.62 7.75 4.24
N TYR A 298 18.75 7.98 5.18
CA TYR A 298 18.56 7.14 6.37
C TYR A 298 17.08 6.94 6.61
N GLN A 299 16.64 5.68 6.69
CA GLN A 299 15.25 5.34 7.03
C GLN A 299 15.24 4.24 8.08
N SER A 300 14.37 4.37 9.07
CA SER A 300 14.14 3.29 10.05
C SER A 300 13.75 1.99 9.34
N GLY A 301 14.12 0.87 9.93
CA GLY A 301 13.70 -0.44 9.43
C GLY A 301 12.18 -0.60 9.45
N TYR A 302 11.67 -1.43 8.55
CA TYR A 302 10.27 -1.83 8.55
C TYR A 302 9.92 -2.61 9.82
N PRO A 303 8.73 -2.45 10.36
CA PRO A 303 8.25 -3.30 11.44
C PRO A 303 7.99 -4.72 10.92
N TYR A 304 8.10 -5.69 11.79
CA TYR A 304 7.77 -7.08 11.51
C TYR A 304 7.24 -7.78 12.75
N THR A 305 6.46 -8.83 12.54
CA THR A 305 5.97 -9.70 13.60
C THR A 305 7.06 -10.72 13.93
N PRO A 306 7.61 -10.73 15.16
CA PRO A 306 8.66 -11.67 15.51
C PRO A 306 8.13 -13.10 15.64
N ILE A 307 8.98 -14.07 15.31
CA ILE A 307 8.74 -15.45 15.65
C ILE A 307 9.11 -15.69 17.13
N ILE A 308 8.21 -16.31 17.85
CA ILE A 308 8.41 -16.75 19.25
C ILE A 308 8.26 -18.26 19.35
N PHE A 309 8.83 -18.85 20.37
CA PHE A 309 8.66 -20.28 20.62
C PHE A 309 7.49 -20.52 21.57
N ARG A 310 6.54 -21.35 21.13
CA ARG A 310 5.49 -21.93 21.97
C ARG A 310 5.87 -23.37 22.29
N GLY A 311 6.57 -23.57 23.39
CA GLY A 311 7.22 -24.85 23.67
C GLY A 311 8.43 -25.06 22.75
N LYS A 312 8.36 -26.04 21.84
CA LYS A 312 9.41 -26.32 20.85
C LYS A 312 9.12 -25.77 19.47
N ASP A 313 7.88 -25.34 19.22
CA ASP A 313 7.43 -24.96 17.89
C ASP A 313 7.53 -23.44 17.70
N PRO A 314 8.16 -22.98 16.62
CA PRO A 314 8.18 -21.56 16.27
C PRO A 314 6.82 -21.12 15.71
N ALA A 315 6.33 -20.00 16.16
CA ALA A 315 5.12 -19.38 15.66
C ALA A 315 5.25 -17.85 15.68
N GLU A 316 4.55 -17.18 14.79
CA GLU A 316 4.46 -15.73 14.84
C GLU A 316 3.81 -15.26 16.14
N ASP A 317 4.32 -14.17 16.69
CA ASP A 317 3.71 -13.53 17.86
C ASP A 317 2.47 -12.73 17.46
N ALA A 318 1.39 -13.46 17.20
CA ALA A 318 0.12 -12.89 16.81
C ALA A 318 -0.51 -11.94 17.86
N ARG A 319 0.01 -11.88 19.09
CA ARG A 319 -0.45 -10.95 20.12
C ARG A 319 0.18 -9.57 19.97
N HIS A 320 1.35 -9.51 19.34
CA HIS A 320 2.10 -8.27 19.15
C HIS A 320 2.58 -8.16 17.70
N PRO A 321 1.64 -8.03 16.73
CA PRO A 321 2.00 -7.89 15.33
C PRO A 321 2.83 -6.64 15.12
N ASN A 322 3.81 -6.72 14.21
CA ASN A 322 4.68 -5.61 13.84
C ASN A 322 5.44 -4.95 15.02
N SER A 323 5.68 -5.72 16.12
CA SER A 323 6.25 -5.18 17.35
C SER A 323 7.76 -4.97 17.32
N LYS A 324 8.47 -5.53 16.35
CA LYS A 324 9.91 -5.35 16.17
C LYS A 324 10.22 -4.68 14.84
N ARG A 325 11.44 -4.16 14.72
CA ARG A 325 11.92 -3.51 13.50
C ARG A 325 13.16 -4.20 12.97
N GLY A 326 13.20 -4.34 11.65
CA GLY A 326 14.36 -4.78 10.91
C GLY A 326 15.48 -3.71 10.87
N PRO A 327 16.58 -4.00 10.18
CA PRO A 327 17.68 -3.06 9.99
C PRO A 327 17.25 -1.77 9.29
N ALA A 328 17.86 -0.66 9.68
CA ALA A 328 17.66 0.63 9.03
C ALA A 328 18.24 0.63 7.61
N TYR A 329 17.53 1.24 6.68
CA TYR A 329 18.03 1.52 5.33
C TYR A 329 18.98 2.73 5.37
N LYS A 330 20.15 2.60 4.73
CA LYS A 330 21.15 3.67 4.61
C LYS A 330 21.74 3.65 3.22
N ASN A 331 21.86 4.80 2.60
CA ASN A 331 22.51 4.90 1.29
C ASN A 331 23.16 6.25 1.12
N VAL A 332 24.29 6.30 0.44
CA VAL A 332 24.97 7.52 0.06
C VAL A 332 25.35 7.42 -1.41
N ASN A 333 24.89 8.37 -2.20
CA ASN A 333 25.20 8.49 -3.61
C ASN A 333 26.05 9.76 -3.83
N LEU A 334 27.01 9.67 -4.72
CA LEU A 334 27.85 10.80 -5.12
C LEU A 334 27.84 10.90 -6.65
N SER A 335 27.61 12.08 -7.14
CA SER A 335 27.76 12.41 -8.56
C SER A 335 28.83 13.47 -8.74
N PHE A 336 29.61 13.33 -9.79
CA PHE A 336 30.59 14.30 -10.17
C PHE A 336 30.56 14.46 -11.68
N SER A 337 30.59 15.70 -12.18
CA SER A 337 30.65 15.98 -13.60
C SER A 337 31.49 17.22 -13.89
N LYS A 338 32.10 17.24 -15.07
CA LYS A 338 32.83 18.38 -15.59
C LYS A 338 32.35 18.74 -16.99
N TYR A 339 31.97 19.99 -17.15
CA TYR A 339 31.58 20.57 -18.42
C TYR A 339 32.75 21.32 -19.05
N PHE A 340 32.91 21.16 -20.37
CA PHE A 340 33.85 21.95 -21.16
C PHE A 340 33.34 22.08 -22.58
N GLN A 341 33.77 23.12 -23.26
CA GLN A 341 33.46 23.37 -24.66
C GLN A 341 34.67 23.09 -25.53
N MET A 342 34.49 22.35 -26.61
CA MET A 342 35.53 22.04 -27.59
C MET A 342 34.91 22.02 -28.98
N MET A 343 35.46 22.76 -29.94
CA MET A 343 35.02 22.80 -31.35
C MET A 343 33.51 23.08 -31.48
N ASP A 344 32.96 24.08 -30.78
CA ASP A 344 31.58 24.49 -30.78
C ASP A 344 30.56 23.47 -30.19
N HIS A 345 31.03 22.35 -29.69
CA HIS A 345 30.22 21.36 -28.99
C HIS A 345 30.47 21.42 -27.49
N LYS A 346 29.40 21.14 -26.73
CA LYS A 346 29.45 21.06 -25.26
C LYS A 346 29.66 19.59 -24.86
N PHE A 347 30.67 19.35 -24.09
CA PHE A 347 31.02 18.03 -23.55
C PHE A 347 30.77 18.01 -22.05
N SER A 348 30.23 16.88 -21.56
CA SER A 348 30.13 16.60 -20.15
C SER A 348 30.69 15.21 -19.87
N LEU A 349 31.65 15.15 -18.98
CA LEU A 349 32.20 13.90 -18.44
C LEU A 349 31.71 13.75 -17.01
N GLY A 350 31.26 12.57 -16.63
CA GLY A 350 30.79 12.39 -15.27
C GLY A 350 30.98 10.99 -14.73
N LEU A 351 30.97 10.93 -13.42
CA LEU A 351 31.02 9.71 -12.60
C LEU A 351 29.87 9.75 -11.62
N ASN A 352 29.08 8.66 -11.57
CA ASN A 352 28.06 8.44 -10.57
C ASN A 352 28.44 7.23 -9.73
N PHE A 353 28.50 7.44 -8.43
CA PHE A 353 28.70 6.39 -7.43
C PHE A 353 27.35 6.15 -6.74
N PHE A 354 26.75 5.02 -6.99
CA PHE A 354 25.58 4.55 -6.25
C PHE A 354 26.05 3.67 -5.10
N ASN A 355 25.46 3.88 -3.93
CA ASN A 355 25.86 3.19 -2.71
C ASN A 355 27.38 3.33 -2.44
N LEU A 356 27.86 4.57 -2.37
CA LEU A 356 29.27 4.92 -2.21
C LEU A 356 29.96 4.17 -1.05
N LEU A 357 29.24 3.94 0.03
CA LEU A 357 29.76 3.28 1.23
C LEU A 357 29.65 1.75 1.19
N ASP A 358 29.13 1.17 0.09
CA ASP A 358 28.90 -0.26 -0.09
C ASP A 358 28.07 -0.92 1.02
N ILE A 359 27.04 -0.20 1.50
CA ILE A 359 26.16 -0.69 2.56
C ILE A 359 25.18 -1.71 1.96
N ARG A 360 25.11 -2.89 2.54
CA ARG A 360 24.16 -3.93 2.18
C ARG A 360 22.89 -3.78 3.00
N ASN A 361 21.89 -3.11 2.41
CA ASN A 361 20.58 -2.92 3.04
C ASN A 361 19.76 -4.19 2.94
N ALA A 362 18.99 -4.51 3.99
CA ALA A 362 18.09 -5.63 3.99
C ALA A 362 16.85 -5.35 3.13
N TRP A 363 16.55 -6.21 2.17
CA TRP A 363 15.29 -6.26 1.44
C TRP A 363 14.27 -7.17 2.14
N ASP A 364 14.78 -8.24 2.73
CA ASP A 364 14.01 -9.23 3.46
C ASP A 364 14.80 -9.70 4.68
N ILE A 365 14.12 -10.18 5.70
CA ILE A 365 14.71 -10.60 6.97
C ILE A 365 14.13 -11.93 7.43
N TYR A 366 14.87 -12.62 8.30
CA TYR A 366 14.32 -13.75 9.04
C TYR A 366 13.57 -13.23 10.28
N ALA A 367 12.27 -13.52 10.37
CA ALA A 367 11.43 -13.01 11.44
C ALA A 367 11.82 -13.51 12.85
N LEU A 368 12.61 -14.61 12.92
CA LEU A 368 13.15 -15.10 14.18
C LEU A 368 14.26 -14.19 14.74
N THR A 369 15.16 -13.69 13.90
CA THR A 369 16.33 -12.91 14.31
C THR A 369 16.22 -11.43 14.01
N GLY A 370 15.38 -11.06 13.04
CA GLY A 370 15.28 -9.71 12.51
C GLY A 370 16.46 -9.32 11.59
N LYS A 371 17.26 -10.29 11.13
CA LYS A 371 18.43 -10.06 10.27
C LYS A 371 18.25 -10.69 8.89
N PRO A 372 18.89 -10.15 7.84
CA PRO A 372 18.82 -10.71 6.49
C PRO A 372 19.69 -11.95 6.28
N ASP A 373 20.75 -12.11 7.07
CA ASP A 373 21.83 -13.09 6.93
C ASP A 373 21.91 -14.12 8.07
N ASP A 374 21.05 -14.04 9.06
CA ASP A 374 21.05 -14.90 10.23
C ASP A 374 19.66 -15.52 10.47
N PRO A 375 19.42 -16.77 10.05
CA PRO A 375 18.13 -17.44 10.25
C PRO A 375 17.87 -17.84 11.71
N GLY A 376 18.92 -17.86 12.56
CA GLY A 376 18.86 -18.32 13.92
C GLY A 376 19.18 -19.82 14.08
N THR A 377 19.61 -20.18 15.28
CA THR A 377 20.08 -21.55 15.60
C THR A 377 19.01 -22.61 15.46
N TYR A 378 17.74 -22.25 15.62
CA TYR A 378 16.64 -23.20 15.41
C TYR A 378 16.69 -23.77 14.00
N TYR A 379 16.73 -22.93 12.98
CA TYR A 379 16.74 -23.38 11.58
C TYR A 379 18.06 -24.08 11.21
N THR A 380 19.20 -23.56 11.66
CA THR A 380 20.50 -24.16 11.34
C THR A 380 20.72 -25.54 11.96
N ASN A 381 20.08 -25.82 13.10
CA ASN A 381 20.16 -27.15 13.75
C ASN A 381 19.33 -28.20 13.03
N TYR A 382 18.34 -27.83 12.23
CA TYR A 382 17.47 -28.78 11.51
C TYR A 382 17.91 -29.01 10.05
N VAL A 383 18.85 -28.27 9.53
CA VAL A 383 19.36 -28.46 8.17
C VAL A 383 20.07 -29.81 8.05
N GLY A 384 19.70 -30.58 7.05
CA GLY A 384 20.27 -31.89 6.77
C GLY A 384 19.59 -33.09 7.47
N LEU A 385 18.53 -32.88 8.25
CA LEU A 385 17.68 -33.95 8.73
C LEU A 385 16.57 -34.27 7.72
N PRO A 386 16.31 -35.53 7.36
CA PRO A 386 15.23 -35.91 6.47
C PRO A 386 13.88 -35.35 6.95
N GLY A 387 13.13 -34.70 6.08
CA GLY A 387 11.80 -34.16 6.38
C GLY A 387 11.77 -32.87 7.21
N THR A 388 12.90 -32.20 7.42
CA THR A 388 13.00 -31.01 8.27
C THR A 388 13.32 -29.73 7.49
N ASP A 389 13.19 -29.74 6.17
CA ASP A 389 13.33 -28.52 5.39
C ASP A 389 12.16 -27.58 5.65
N PRO A 390 12.35 -26.44 6.32
CA PRO A 390 11.28 -25.51 6.65
C PRO A 390 10.64 -24.83 5.43
N ASN A 391 11.23 -24.98 4.25
CA ASN A 391 10.73 -24.39 2.99
C ASN A 391 10.24 -25.43 1.98
N GLY A 392 10.17 -26.71 2.35
CA GLY A 392 9.67 -27.78 1.47
C GLY A 392 10.54 -28.07 0.23
N ALA A 393 11.76 -27.58 0.16
CA ALA A 393 12.61 -27.68 -1.03
C ALA A 393 13.48 -28.94 -1.09
N GLY A 394 13.29 -29.88 -0.16
CA GLY A 394 13.99 -31.17 -0.13
C GLY A 394 15.06 -31.29 0.96
N VAL A 395 15.78 -32.42 0.95
CA VAL A 395 16.81 -32.72 1.94
C VAL A 395 18.13 -32.05 1.56
N TYR A 396 18.60 -31.12 2.36
CA TYR A 396 19.94 -30.56 2.20
C TYR A 396 20.95 -31.40 2.97
N ALA A 397 21.86 -32.01 2.25
CA ALA A 397 22.90 -32.88 2.81
C ALA A 397 24.00 -32.07 3.54
N ASP A 398 24.05 -30.79 3.36
CA ASP A 398 25.09 -29.91 3.89
C ASP A 398 24.53 -28.91 4.89
N LYS A 399 25.06 -28.94 6.12
CA LYS A 399 24.79 -27.91 7.14
C LYS A 399 25.48 -26.58 6.86
N SER A 400 25.95 -26.36 5.63
CA SER A 400 26.65 -25.14 5.29
C SER A 400 25.69 -23.94 5.42
N SER A 401 26.24 -22.83 5.87
CA SER A 401 25.58 -21.52 5.89
C SER A 401 25.11 -21.07 4.49
N ALA A 402 25.59 -21.72 3.43
CA ALA A 402 25.28 -21.41 2.04
C ALA A 402 23.78 -21.51 1.71
N TYR A 403 23.03 -22.40 2.36
CA TYR A 403 21.58 -22.49 2.18
C TYR A 403 20.86 -21.24 2.68
N TYR A 404 21.34 -20.64 3.75
CA TYR A 404 20.79 -19.45 4.36
C TYR A 404 21.50 -18.16 3.90
N ASP A 405 22.62 -18.27 3.20
CA ASP A 405 23.27 -17.16 2.53
C ASP A 405 22.48 -16.82 1.25
N ARG A 406 21.56 -15.90 1.42
CA ARG A 406 20.64 -15.46 0.36
C ARG A 406 20.97 -14.02 -0.04
N PRO A 407 21.91 -13.82 -0.99
CA PRO A 407 22.36 -12.49 -1.37
C PRO A 407 21.24 -11.59 -1.91
N TRP A 408 20.16 -12.19 -2.44
CA TRP A 408 18.96 -11.44 -2.86
C TRP A 408 18.15 -10.81 -1.72
N ARG A 409 18.41 -11.21 -0.46
CA ARG A 409 17.86 -10.51 0.72
C ARG A 409 18.55 -9.19 1.01
N LEU A 410 19.65 -8.92 0.33
CA LEU A 410 20.44 -7.71 0.47
C LEU A 410 20.37 -6.86 -0.80
N SER A 411 20.48 -5.55 -0.63
CA SER A 411 20.55 -4.62 -1.75
C SER A 411 21.81 -4.84 -2.59
N SER A 412 21.79 -4.31 -3.81
CA SER A 412 22.96 -4.30 -4.71
C SER A 412 24.17 -3.64 -4.03
N PRO A 413 25.41 -4.11 -4.35
CA PRO A 413 26.64 -3.48 -3.91
C PRO A 413 26.80 -2.09 -4.53
N ARG A 414 27.91 -1.46 -4.21
CA ARG A 414 28.31 -0.21 -4.86
C ARG A 414 28.41 -0.37 -6.38
N GLU A 415 27.85 0.60 -7.08
CA GLU A 415 27.92 0.70 -8.53
C GLU A 415 28.60 2.02 -8.92
N ILE A 416 29.45 1.97 -9.93
CA ILE A 416 30.14 3.14 -10.45
C ILE A 416 29.87 3.24 -11.93
N ASN A 417 29.22 4.35 -12.32
CA ASN A 417 28.90 4.61 -13.72
C ASN A 417 29.71 5.81 -14.22
N PHE A 418 30.44 5.58 -15.32
CA PHE A 418 31.07 6.65 -16.08
C PHE A 418 30.19 7.00 -17.27
N PHE A 419 30.01 8.29 -17.55
CA PHE A 419 29.26 8.74 -18.72
C PHE A 419 29.99 9.89 -19.46
N ILE A 420 29.78 9.91 -20.76
CA ILE A 420 30.15 11.01 -21.65
C ILE A 420 28.90 11.48 -22.33
N ARG A 421 28.63 12.78 -22.29
CA ARG A 421 27.53 13.40 -23.01
C ARG A 421 28.11 14.46 -23.96
N ILE A 422 27.63 14.49 -25.19
CA ILE A 422 27.96 15.46 -26.20
C ILE A 422 26.65 16.13 -26.64
N ASP A 423 26.56 17.44 -26.47
CA ASP A 423 25.42 18.21 -26.94
C ASP A 423 25.84 18.86 -28.28
N PHE A 424 25.13 18.53 -29.35
CA PHE A 424 25.28 19.10 -30.68
C PHE A 424 24.27 20.26 -30.77
N ASP A 425 24.77 21.48 -30.91
CA ASP A 425 23.93 22.69 -31.12
C ASP A 425 23.48 22.77 -32.59
#